data_4f0d753365affa45dfdde38c26bb1e1e
#
_entry.id   4f0d753365affa45dfdde38c26bb1e1e
#
_cell.length_a   1.000
_cell.length_b   1.000
_cell.length_c   1.000
_cell.angle_alpha   90.00
_cell.angle_beta   90.00
_cell.angle_gamma   90.00
#
_symmetry.space_group_name_H-M   'P 1'
#
loop_
_entity.id
_entity.type
_entity.pdbx_description
1 polymer ?
#
loop_
_entity_poly.entity_id
_entity_poly.type
_entity_poly.pdbx_seq_one_letter_code
_entity_poly.pdbx_strand_id
1 'polypeptide(L)'
;PNDPKHVILGILTDGENYQHLKTVKDRNSLIDNALSLRGWSLYHVWSLSYYKNPELYHNEIINILAHGEENHEECYNDADYECEDSSNSITIDSLFMSYPDALKIINDAIHNEHSKEDAILKIIYELAPIRILDLKKLILPMYGKSRLTLNLEHEMEVELDKIISENGLHKVIGFVLKPSDLYGVDFRMYKSDLYYPKIDGIYVEELEDGFKRVIKHVKTTSKRILYSEFNTLVGYPKGSSQTKVYFDRVIDILSDKGIIEVNKDIIDYKEV
;
A
#
# COMPACT_ATOMS: atom_id res chain seq x y z
N PRO A 1 -19.52 -2.80 -34.41
CA PRO A 1 -20.69 -2.31 -33.68
C PRO A 1 -22.00 -2.93 -34.17
N ASN A 2 -21.96 -4.09 -34.83
CA ASN A 2 -23.17 -4.74 -35.37
C ASN A 2 -23.66 -5.95 -34.57
N ASP A 3 -22.95 -6.36 -33.53
CA ASP A 3 -23.36 -7.41 -32.61
C ASP A 3 -23.57 -6.85 -31.20
N PRO A 4 -24.86 -6.72 -30.76
CA PRO A 4 -25.15 -6.20 -29.40
C PRO A 4 -24.73 -7.15 -28.28
N LYS A 5 -24.24 -8.34 -28.62
CA LYS A 5 -23.71 -9.31 -27.64
C LYS A 5 -22.20 -9.18 -27.40
N HIS A 6 -21.51 -8.42 -28.23
CA HIS A 6 -20.07 -8.22 -28.10
C HIS A 6 -19.79 -6.83 -27.52
N VAL A 7 -19.61 -6.78 -26.21
CA VAL A 7 -19.25 -5.54 -25.49
C VAL A 7 -17.72 -5.45 -25.44
N ILE A 8 -17.17 -4.38 -26.03
CA ILE A 8 -15.72 -4.16 -26.08
C ILE A 8 -15.24 -3.50 -24.78
N LEU A 9 -16.01 -2.53 -24.27
CA LEU A 9 -15.64 -1.73 -23.11
C LEU A 9 -16.89 -1.33 -22.31
N GLY A 10 -16.86 -1.54 -21.00
CA GLY A 10 -17.84 -1.01 -20.06
C GLY A 10 -17.28 0.21 -19.34
N ILE A 11 -17.95 1.37 -19.44
CA ILE A 11 -17.57 2.59 -18.73
C ILE A 11 -18.41 2.68 -17.46
N LEU A 12 -17.74 2.66 -16.31
CA LEU A 12 -18.35 2.83 -15.00
C LEU A 12 -18.16 4.26 -14.51
N THR A 13 -19.25 4.86 -14.03
CA THR A 13 -19.24 6.24 -13.50
C THR A 13 -19.77 6.27 -12.08
N ASP A 14 -19.42 7.31 -11.31
CA ASP A 14 -19.94 7.61 -9.98
C ASP A 14 -21.29 8.34 -10.00
N GLY A 15 -22.12 8.05 -11.02
CA GLY A 15 -23.45 8.63 -11.18
C GLY A 15 -24.47 8.15 -10.14
N GLU A 16 -25.75 8.45 -10.40
CA GLU A 16 -26.85 8.19 -9.47
C GLU A 16 -26.93 6.73 -8.98
N ASN A 17 -26.73 5.77 -9.89
CA ASN A 17 -26.74 4.35 -9.54
C ASN A 17 -25.60 3.97 -8.57
N TYR A 18 -24.42 4.55 -8.73
CA TYR A 18 -23.29 4.35 -7.81
C TYR A 18 -23.59 4.92 -6.42
N GLN A 19 -24.24 6.07 -6.34
CA GLN A 19 -24.59 6.71 -5.06
C GLN A 19 -25.67 5.95 -4.29
N HIS A 20 -26.58 5.23 -4.99
CA HIS A 20 -27.62 4.42 -4.36
C HIS A 20 -27.12 3.08 -3.80
N LEU A 21 -25.90 2.65 -4.11
CA LEU A 21 -25.32 1.46 -3.54
C LEU A 21 -24.99 1.65 -2.05
N LYS A 22 -25.54 0.78 -1.20
CA LYS A 22 -25.53 0.95 0.26
C LYS A 22 -24.19 0.68 0.92
N THR A 23 -23.34 -0.16 0.33
CA THR A 23 -22.06 -0.52 0.92
C THR A 23 -20.89 -0.16 0.02
N VAL A 24 -19.72 0.10 0.62
CA VAL A 24 -18.46 0.34 -0.12
C VAL A 24 -18.08 -0.88 -0.96
N LYS A 25 -18.41 -2.09 -0.50
CA LYS A 25 -18.14 -3.33 -1.22
C LYS A 25 -19.01 -3.44 -2.49
N ASP A 26 -20.28 -3.02 -2.40
CA ASP A 26 -21.17 -3.01 -3.56
C ASP A 26 -20.69 -2.00 -4.61
N ARG A 27 -20.16 -0.87 -4.17
CA ARG A 27 -19.67 0.20 -5.04
C ARG A 27 -18.39 -0.14 -5.79
N ASN A 28 -17.42 -0.78 -5.11
CA ASN A 28 -16.04 -0.88 -5.59
C ASN A 28 -15.63 -2.30 -6.02
N SER A 29 -16.44 -3.33 -5.80
CA SER A 29 -15.99 -4.67 -6.13
C SER A 29 -17.07 -5.61 -6.65
N LEU A 30 -18.32 -5.43 -6.30
CA LEU A 30 -19.35 -6.43 -6.65
C LEU A 30 -19.76 -6.32 -8.12
N ILE A 31 -19.89 -5.08 -8.63
CA ILE A 31 -20.23 -4.82 -10.04
C ILE A 31 -19.02 -5.15 -10.91
N ASP A 32 -17.83 -4.70 -10.52
CA ASP A 32 -16.59 -4.93 -11.26
C ASP A 32 -16.29 -6.42 -11.40
N ASN A 33 -16.35 -7.18 -10.31
CA ASN A 33 -16.13 -8.61 -10.34
C ASN A 33 -17.20 -9.35 -11.15
N ALA A 34 -18.48 -8.94 -11.04
CA ALA A 34 -19.57 -9.59 -11.77
C ALA A 34 -19.50 -9.38 -13.29
N LEU A 35 -19.03 -8.21 -13.72
CA LEU A 35 -18.87 -7.87 -15.14
C LEU A 35 -17.57 -8.45 -15.72
N SER A 36 -16.47 -8.38 -14.98
CA SER A 36 -15.17 -8.96 -15.38
C SER A 36 -15.26 -10.48 -15.54
N LEU A 37 -15.98 -11.19 -14.64
CA LEU A 37 -16.27 -12.63 -14.79
C LEU A 37 -17.07 -12.98 -16.04
N ARG A 38 -17.76 -12.03 -16.64
CA ARG A 38 -18.48 -12.16 -17.91
C ARG A 38 -17.65 -11.73 -19.12
N GLY A 39 -16.36 -11.44 -18.91
CA GLY A 39 -15.45 -11.04 -19.97
C GLY A 39 -15.57 -9.58 -20.40
N TRP A 40 -16.12 -8.69 -19.56
CA TRP A 40 -16.19 -7.28 -19.87
C TRP A 40 -14.89 -6.59 -19.44
N SER A 41 -14.28 -5.84 -20.34
CA SER A 41 -13.26 -4.85 -20.01
C SER A 41 -13.92 -3.62 -19.42
N LEU A 42 -13.45 -3.14 -18.26
CA LEU A 42 -14.09 -2.05 -17.54
C LEU A 42 -13.13 -0.85 -17.42
N TYR A 43 -13.68 0.35 -17.58
CA TYR A 43 -12.96 1.60 -17.40
C TYR A 43 -13.74 2.55 -16.48
N HIS A 44 -13.09 3.02 -15.41
CA HIS A 44 -13.72 3.90 -14.42
C HIS A 44 -13.52 5.38 -14.77
N VAL A 45 -14.62 6.12 -14.87
CA VAL A 45 -14.62 7.58 -15.06
C VAL A 45 -15.25 8.25 -13.86
N TRP A 46 -14.41 8.90 -13.06
CA TRP A 46 -14.86 9.66 -11.89
C TRP A 46 -15.29 11.07 -12.32
N SER A 47 -16.52 11.46 -12.01
CA SER A 47 -17.11 12.75 -12.44
C SER A 47 -16.22 13.94 -12.10
N LEU A 48 -15.69 14.01 -10.88
CA LEU A 48 -14.85 15.12 -10.46
C LEU A 48 -13.54 15.23 -11.26
N SER A 49 -12.94 14.11 -11.56
CA SER A 49 -11.70 14.03 -12.34
C SER A 49 -11.97 14.32 -13.83
N TYR A 50 -13.07 13.82 -14.35
CA TYR A 50 -13.52 14.10 -15.71
C TYR A 50 -13.75 15.59 -15.94
N TYR A 51 -14.45 16.28 -15.01
CA TYR A 51 -14.67 17.74 -15.12
C TYR A 51 -13.38 18.55 -15.07
N LYS A 52 -12.35 18.06 -14.41
CA LYS A 52 -11.04 18.72 -14.36
C LYS A 52 -10.24 18.57 -15.65
N ASN A 53 -10.31 17.41 -16.28
CA ASN A 53 -9.55 17.11 -17.49
C ASN A 53 -10.29 16.11 -18.42
N PRO A 54 -11.35 16.56 -19.13
CA PRO A 54 -12.15 15.68 -19.98
C PRO A 54 -11.37 15.10 -21.17
N GLU A 55 -10.40 15.85 -21.72
CA GLU A 55 -9.62 15.42 -22.86
C GLU A 55 -8.73 14.20 -22.55
N LEU A 56 -8.23 14.10 -21.34
CA LEU A 56 -7.45 12.94 -20.87
C LEU A 56 -8.29 11.66 -20.98
N TYR A 57 -9.51 11.68 -20.42
CA TYR A 57 -10.42 10.53 -20.45
C TYR A 57 -10.88 10.17 -21.86
N HIS A 58 -11.13 11.18 -22.72
CA HIS A 58 -11.47 10.94 -24.11
C HIS A 58 -10.33 10.23 -24.86
N ASN A 59 -9.10 10.72 -24.70
CA ASN A 59 -7.94 10.12 -25.35
C ASN A 59 -7.66 8.70 -24.86
N GLU A 60 -7.82 8.43 -23.55
CA GLU A 60 -7.66 7.10 -23.00
C GLU A 60 -8.73 6.14 -23.54
N ILE A 61 -10.00 6.54 -23.57
CA ILE A 61 -11.09 5.72 -24.13
C ILE A 61 -10.85 5.45 -25.61
N ILE A 62 -10.43 6.46 -26.39
CA ILE A 62 -10.12 6.30 -27.82
C ILE A 62 -8.95 5.32 -28.00
N ASN A 63 -7.91 5.42 -27.19
CA ASN A 63 -6.77 4.50 -27.23
C ASN A 63 -7.19 3.08 -26.94
N ILE A 64 -8.02 2.87 -25.92
CA ILE A 64 -8.59 1.57 -25.57
C ILE A 64 -9.39 0.97 -26.73
N LEU A 65 -10.25 1.79 -27.38
CA LEU A 65 -11.08 1.34 -28.49
C LEU A 65 -10.29 1.12 -29.79
N ALA A 66 -9.18 1.85 -29.99
CA ALA A 66 -8.35 1.78 -31.20
C ALA A 66 -7.40 0.57 -31.19
N HIS A 67 -6.92 0.16 -29.99
CA HIS A 67 -5.93 -0.90 -29.85
C HIS A 67 -6.54 -2.23 -29.37
N GLY A 68 -7.90 -2.34 -29.41
CA GLY A 68 -8.75 -3.46 -29.03
C GLY A 68 -8.04 -4.74 -28.57
N GLU A 69 -8.30 -5.18 -27.35
CA GLU A 69 -7.91 -6.45 -26.69
C GLU A 69 -6.43 -6.66 -26.31
N GLU A 70 -5.45 -5.94 -26.88
CA GLU A 70 -4.04 -6.19 -26.49
C GLU A 70 -3.55 -5.38 -25.29
N ASN A 71 -4.32 -4.41 -24.75
CA ASN A 71 -3.83 -3.49 -23.70
C ASN A 71 -4.77 -3.31 -22.50
N HIS A 72 -5.74 -4.20 -22.25
CA HIS A 72 -6.58 -4.15 -21.05
C HIS A 72 -6.15 -5.12 -19.95
N GLU A 73 -4.95 -5.56 -19.99
CA GLU A 73 -4.18 -6.05 -18.88
C GLU A 73 -2.98 -5.13 -18.65
N GLU A 74 -3.23 -3.86 -18.35
CA GLU A 74 -2.40 -3.14 -17.41
C GLU A 74 -2.79 -3.46 -15.95
N CYS A 75 -3.27 -4.64 -15.72
CA CYS A 75 -2.62 -5.60 -14.82
C CYS A 75 -1.25 -5.85 -15.40
N TYR A 76 -0.18 -5.43 -14.75
CA TYR A 76 1.18 -5.81 -15.07
C TYR A 76 1.21 -7.32 -15.33
N ASN A 77 1.09 -7.74 -16.59
CA ASN A 77 1.33 -9.10 -17.00
C ASN A 77 2.84 -9.27 -17.06
N ASP A 78 3.36 -10.00 -16.08
CA ASP A 78 4.73 -10.56 -16.03
C ASP A 78 5.08 -11.47 -17.22
N ALA A 79 4.40 -11.40 -18.38
CA ALA A 79 4.56 -12.36 -19.46
C ALA A 79 5.61 -11.99 -20.52
N ASP A 80 6.17 -10.77 -20.51
CA ASP A 80 7.16 -10.35 -21.52
C ASP A 80 8.51 -9.94 -20.92
N TYR A 81 8.88 -10.47 -19.76
CA TYR A 81 10.25 -10.43 -19.28
C TYR A 81 10.90 -11.80 -19.37
N GLU A 82 11.24 -12.22 -20.58
CA GLU A 82 12.48 -12.98 -20.74
C GLU A 82 13.60 -12.01 -20.35
N CYS A 83 13.98 -12.05 -19.08
CA CYS A 83 15.24 -11.49 -18.63
C CYS A 83 16.32 -12.23 -19.40
N GLU A 84 16.95 -11.57 -20.37
CA GLU A 84 18.30 -11.95 -20.73
C GLU A 84 19.10 -11.96 -19.43
N ASP A 85 19.62 -13.13 -19.09
CA ASP A 85 20.53 -13.39 -18.00
C ASP A 85 21.73 -12.44 -18.07
N SER A 86 21.60 -11.26 -17.49
CA SER A 86 22.74 -10.53 -17.01
C SER A 86 22.77 -10.73 -15.50
N SER A 87 23.60 -11.66 -15.08
CA SER A 87 23.98 -12.04 -13.73
C SER A 87 24.44 -10.86 -12.88
N ASN A 88 23.50 -10.02 -12.45
CA ASN A 88 23.63 -9.09 -11.34
C ASN A 88 22.25 -8.94 -10.68
N SER A 89 21.70 -10.04 -10.17
CA SER A 89 20.63 -9.96 -9.18
C SER A 89 21.27 -9.38 -7.92
N ILE A 90 21.11 -8.07 -7.76
CA ILE A 90 21.42 -7.40 -6.51
C ILE A 90 20.49 -8.02 -5.48
N THR A 91 21.03 -8.72 -4.51
CA THR A 91 20.26 -9.26 -3.39
C THR A 91 19.87 -8.11 -2.47
N ILE A 92 18.87 -7.33 -2.90
CA ILE A 92 18.32 -6.17 -2.16
C ILE A 92 17.80 -6.63 -0.78
N ASP A 93 17.34 -7.85 -0.67
CA ASP A 93 16.88 -8.50 0.57
C ASP A 93 17.91 -8.40 1.70
N SER A 94 19.21 -8.40 1.40
CA SER A 94 20.26 -8.29 2.41
C SER A 94 20.40 -6.90 3.03
N LEU A 95 19.76 -5.88 2.46
CA LEU A 95 19.80 -4.51 2.95
C LEU A 95 18.82 -4.27 4.10
N PHE A 96 17.86 -5.16 4.31
CA PHE A 96 16.73 -4.90 5.18
C PHE A 96 16.46 -6.05 6.15
N MET A 97 15.92 -5.69 7.32
CA MET A 97 15.37 -6.65 8.27
C MET A 97 13.94 -7.02 7.87
N SER A 98 13.54 -8.24 8.16
CA SER A 98 12.14 -8.66 7.97
C SER A 98 11.23 -8.00 9.01
N TYR A 99 10.00 -7.68 8.60
CA TYR A 99 8.95 -7.26 9.53
C TYR A 99 8.71 -8.38 10.55
N PRO A 100 8.57 -8.06 11.85
CA PRO A 100 8.37 -9.06 12.88
C PRO A 100 7.09 -9.87 12.66
N ASP A 101 7.06 -11.12 13.15
CA ASP A 101 5.86 -11.95 13.15
C ASP A 101 4.84 -11.42 14.15
N ALA A 102 3.93 -10.57 13.68
CA ALA A 102 2.94 -9.92 14.50
C ALA A 102 2.03 -10.92 15.25
N LEU A 103 1.66 -12.04 14.62
CA LEU A 103 0.80 -13.05 15.26
C LEU A 103 1.52 -13.74 16.41
N LYS A 104 2.79 -14.05 16.24
CA LYS A 104 3.61 -14.63 17.31
C LYS A 104 3.76 -13.64 18.46
N ILE A 105 4.10 -12.38 18.17
CA ILE A 105 4.24 -11.33 19.20
C ILE A 105 2.96 -11.16 20.00
N ILE A 106 1.79 -11.13 19.33
CA ILE A 106 0.50 -10.99 19.99
C ILE A 106 0.22 -12.19 20.89
N ASN A 107 0.42 -13.41 20.40
CA ASN A 107 0.21 -14.62 21.21
C ASN A 107 1.15 -14.65 22.42
N ASP A 108 2.40 -14.30 22.23
CA ASP A 108 3.39 -14.23 23.33
C ASP A 108 3.02 -13.13 24.34
N ALA A 109 2.53 -11.98 23.89
CA ALA A 109 2.11 -10.90 24.76
C ALA A 109 0.86 -11.29 25.59
N ILE A 110 -0.14 -11.91 24.96
CA ILE A 110 -1.37 -12.35 25.65
C ILE A 110 -1.06 -13.39 26.74
N HIS A 111 -0.09 -14.28 26.53
CA HIS A 111 0.17 -15.38 27.45
C HIS A 111 1.20 -15.07 28.54
N ASN A 112 2.13 -14.14 28.28
CA ASN A 112 3.28 -13.92 29.13
C ASN A 112 3.24 -12.60 29.92
N GLU A 113 2.41 -11.64 29.51
CA GLU A 113 2.34 -10.35 30.21
C GLU A 113 1.31 -10.37 31.34
N HIS A 114 1.59 -9.59 32.39
CA HIS A 114 0.79 -9.59 33.60
C HIS A 114 -0.50 -8.79 33.51
N SER A 115 -0.54 -7.83 32.59
CA SER A 115 -1.72 -7.00 32.36
C SER A 115 -1.98 -6.80 30.85
N LYS A 116 -3.23 -6.44 30.53
CA LYS A 116 -3.60 -6.09 29.16
C LYS A 116 -2.80 -4.88 28.66
N GLU A 117 -2.51 -3.91 29.53
CA GLU A 117 -1.72 -2.73 29.22
C GLU A 117 -0.27 -3.10 28.87
N ASP A 118 0.39 -3.94 29.67
CA ASP A 118 1.75 -4.43 29.38
C ASP A 118 1.81 -5.19 28.06
N ALA A 119 0.79 -6.02 27.79
CA ALA A 119 0.70 -6.74 26.52
C ALA A 119 0.56 -5.80 25.32
N ILE A 120 -0.27 -4.77 25.41
CA ILE A 120 -0.41 -3.75 24.36
C ILE A 120 0.90 -2.98 24.17
N LEU A 121 1.55 -2.58 25.24
CA LEU A 121 2.85 -1.90 25.19
C LEU A 121 3.90 -2.74 24.50
N LYS A 122 4.02 -4.02 24.83
CA LYS A 122 4.95 -4.93 24.17
C LYS A 122 4.69 -5.02 22.68
N ILE A 123 3.43 -5.16 22.27
CA ILE A 123 3.06 -5.18 20.84
C ILE A 123 3.48 -3.88 20.14
N ILE A 124 3.25 -2.73 20.78
CA ILE A 124 3.66 -1.45 20.22
C ILE A 124 5.19 -1.39 20.08
N TYR A 125 5.94 -1.75 21.13
CA TYR A 125 7.41 -1.68 21.09
C TYR A 125 8.04 -2.59 20.04
N GLU A 126 7.42 -3.73 19.74
CA GLU A 126 7.91 -4.68 18.72
C GLU A 126 7.51 -4.28 17.30
N LEU A 127 6.30 -3.73 17.12
CA LEU A 127 5.72 -3.48 15.79
C LEU A 127 5.78 -2.02 15.33
N ALA A 128 6.08 -1.05 16.21
CA ALA A 128 6.13 0.37 15.81
C ALA A 128 7.25 0.64 14.78
N PRO A 129 7.02 1.58 13.85
CA PRO A 129 5.79 2.33 13.61
C PRO A 129 4.62 1.44 13.22
N ILE A 130 3.45 1.63 13.85
CA ILE A 130 2.25 0.86 13.54
C ILE A 130 1.03 1.77 13.43
N ARG A 131 0.22 1.58 12.38
CA ARG A 131 -1.02 2.33 12.23
C ARG A 131 -2.03 1.95 13.33
N ILE A 132 -2.63 2.95 13.96
CA ILE A 132 -3.58 2.75 15.09
C ILE A 132 -4.73 1.82 14.71
N LEU A 133 -5.26 1.93 13.49
CA LEU A 133 -6.32 1.06 13.02
C LEU A 133 -5.88 -0.42 12.94
N ASP A 134 -4.65 -0.67 12.52
CA ASP A 134 -4.10 -2.02 12.43
C ASP A 134 -3.75 -2.55 13.84
N LEU A 135 -3.20 -1.72 14.71
CA LEU A 135 -3.01 -2.05 16.13
C LEU A 135 -4.34 -2.45 16.78
N LYS A 136 -5.41 -1.65 16.62
CA LYS A 136 -6.74 -1.98 17.14
C LYS A 136 -7.24 -3.34 16.65
N LYS A 137 -7.04 -3.67 15.37
CA LYS A 137 -7.43 -4.98 14.82
C LYS A 137 -6.61 -6.13 15.43
N LEU A 138 -5.33 -5.92 15.62
CA LEU A 138 -4.41 -6.92 16.16
C LEU A 138 -4.72 -7.26 17.62
N ILE A 139 -5.12 -6.28 18.44
CA ILE A 139 -5.42 -6.47 19.85
C ILE A 139 -6.88 -6.83 20.14
N LEU A 140 -7.75 -6.96 19.12
CA LEU A 140 -9.16 -7.38 19.27
C LEU A 140 -9.35 -8.65 20.15
N PRO A 141 -8.51 -9.70 20.04
CA PRO A 141 -8.62 -10.87 20.89
C PRO A 141 -8.53 -10.57 22.38
N MET A 142 -7.77 -9.55 22.80
CA MET A 142 -7.64 -9.12 24.19
C MET A 142 -8.95 -8.54 24.76
N TYR A 143 -9.86 -8.10 23.88
CA TYR A 143 -11.21 -7.64 24.24
C TYR A 143 -12.27 -8.73 24.09
N GLY A 144 -11.88 -9.98 23.78
CA GLY A 144 -12.80 -11.08 23.51
C GLY A 144 -13.69 -10.83 22.28
N LYS A 145 -13.23 -10.06 21.31
CA LYS A 145 -13.99 -9.68 20.12
C LYS A 145 -13.28 -10.13 18.85
N SER A 146 -14.06 -10.45 17.82
CA SER A 146 -13.57 -10.81 16.48
C SER A 146 -13.76 -9.69 15.44
N ARG A 147 -14.52 -8.63 15.81
CA ARG A 147 -14.82 -7.51 14.91
C ARG A 147 -14.76 -6.19 15.65
N LEU A 148 -14.19 -5.18 14.99
CA LEU A 148 -14.17 -3.81 15.48
C LEU A 148 -15.54 -3.17 15.20
N THR A 149 -16.23 -2.75 16.27
CA THR A 149 -17.49 -1.98 16.22
C THR A 149 -17.21 -0.53 16.60
N LEU A 150 -18.07 0.42 16.22
CA LEU A 150 -17.87 1.83 16.53
C LEU A 150 -17.70 2.10 18.03
N ASN A 151 -18.51 1.45 18.88
CA ASN A 151 -18.40 1.62 20.34
C ASN A 151 -17.07 1.07 20.87
N LEU A 152 -16.66 -0.12 20.42
CA LEU A 152 -15.40 -0.72 20.80
C LEU A 152 -14.21 0.10 20.28
N GLU A 153 -14.31 0.63 19.06
CA GLU A 153 -13.29 1.48 18.48
C GLU A 153 -13.05 2.74 19.32
N HIS A 154 -14.12 3.36 19.81
CA HIS A 154 -14.02 4.53 20.69
C HIS A 154 -13.43 4.16 22.06
N GLU A 155 -13.86 3.03 22.65
CA GLU A 155 -13.30 2.52 23.91
C GLU A 155 -11.79 2.26 23.79
N MET A 156 -11.38 1.56 22.72
CA MET A 156 -9.97 1.29 22.43
C MET A 156 -9.17 2.57 22.17
N GLU A 157 -9.76 3.59 21.51
CA GLU A 157 -9.09 4.87 21.27
C GLU A 157 -8.73 5.55 22.59
N VAL A 158 -9.68 5.63 23.52
CA VAL A 158 -9.46 6.25 24.84
C VAL A 158 -8.36 5.50 25.61
N GLU A 159 -8.41 4.17 25.61
CA GLU A 159 -7.41 3.35 26.31
C GLU A 159 -6.03 3.47 25.66
N LEU A 160 -5.94 3.42 24.34
CA LEU A 160 -4.69 3.59 23.61
C LEU A 160 -4.09 4.99 23.80
N ASP A 161 -4.90 6.03 23.77
CA ASP A 161 -4.43 7.42 23.99
C ASP A 161 -3.83 7.57 25.40
N LYS A 162 -4.42 6.91 26.41
CA LYS A 162 -3.87 6.85 27.75
C LYS A 162 -2.52 6.13 27.76
N ILE A 163 -2.45 4.90 27.23
CA ILE A 163 -1.22 4.10 27.17
C ILE A 163 -0.10 4.88 26.43
N ILE A 164 -0.41 5.49 25.29
CA ILE A 164 0.54 6.26 24.49
C ILE A 164 1.10 7.44 25.32
N SER A 165 0.23 8.20 25.99
CA SER A 165 0.63 9.39 26.75
C SER A 165 1.45 9.06 27.98
N GLU A 166 1.09 8.00 28.72
CA GLU A 166 1.75 7.61 29.97
C GLU A 166 3.11 6.95 29.74
N ASN A 167 3.34 6.35 28.56
CA ASN A 167 4.56 5.61 28.25
C ASN A 167 5.52 6.32 27.26
N GLY A 168 5.34 7.62 27.06
CA GLY A 168 6.24 8.41 26.22
C GLY A 168 6.23 8.02 24.74
N LEU A 169 5.18 7.35 24.27
CA LEU A 169 4.97 7.04 22.86
C LEU A 169 4.38 8.25 22.14
N HIS A 170 4.46 8.26 20.81
CA HIS A 170 4.01 9.38 20.00
C HIS A 170 2.93 8.94 19.01
N LYS A 171 1.86 9.76 18.90
CA LYS A 171 0.81 9.58 17.90
C LYS A 171 1.02 10.58 16.77
N VAL A 172 1.43 10.10 15.59
CA VAL A 172 1.73 10.92 14.43
C VAL A 172 0.95 10.43 13.23
N ILE A 173 0.07 11.29 12.68
CA ILE A 173 -0.72 11.01 11.45
C ILE A 173 -1.37 9.60 11.45
N GLY A 174 -1.95 9.21 12.58
CA GLY A 174 -2.64 7.91 12.72
C GLY A 174 -1.73 6.71 12.97
N PHE A 175 -0.44 6.93 13.20
CA PHE A 175 0.54 5.92 13.61
C PHE A 175 0.95 6.10 15.07
N VAL A 176 1.34 5.01 15.70
CA VAL A 176 2.03 5.00 16.98
C VAL A 176 3.51 4.76 16.73
N LEU A 177 4.35 5.63 17.28
CA LEU A 177 5.80 5.62 17.15
C LEU A 177 6.46 5.48 18.52
N LYS A 178 7.60 4.82 18.57
CA LYS A 178 8.52 4.86 19.72
C LYS A 178 9.27 6.19 19.73
N PRO A 179 9.83 6.63 20.86
CA PRO A 179 10.68 7.83 20.91
C PRO A 179 11.84 7.78 19.92
N SER A 180 12.43 6.60 19.68
CA SER A 180 13.52 6.41 18.71
C SER A 180 13.08 6.68 17.27
N ASP A 181 11.84 6.38 16.94
CA ASP A 181 11.30 6.47 15.57
C ASP A 181 11.16 7.93 15.10
N LEU A 182 11.17 8.89 16.03
CA LEU A 182 11.18 10.33 15.71
C LEU A 182 12.50 10.80 15.08
N TYR A 183 13.58 10.05 15.27
CA TYR A 183 14.91 10.39 14.75
C TYR A 183 15.25 9.64 13.45
N GLY A 184 14.41 8.71 13.05
CA GLY A 184 14.51 7.92 11.84
C GLY A 184 13.94 6.53 12.03
N VAL A 185 13.38 6.00 10.96
CA VAL A 185 12.77 4.66 10.92
C VAL A 185 13.49 3.85 9.85
N ASP A 186 13.94 2.67 10.21
CA ASP A 186 14.51 1.72 9.26
C ASP A 186 13.41 0.98 8.53
N PHE A 187 13.55 0.83 7.22
CA PHE A 187 12.62 0.03 6.41
C PHE A 187 12.69 -1.46 6.77
N ARG A 188 11.52 -2.08 6.87
CA ARG A 188 11.36 -3.51 7.14
C ARG A 188 10.69 -4.20 5.94
N MET A 189 11.20 -5.38 5.56
CA MET A 189 10.59 -6.16 4.49
C MET A 189 9.31 -6.85 4.98
N TYR A 190 8.24 -6.74 4.20
CA TYR A 190 6.95 -7.35 4.48
C TYR A 190 6.78 -8.60 3.60
N LYS A 191 7.13 -9.78 4.11
CA LYS A 191 7.00 -11.05 3.38
C LYS A 191 5.59 -11.62 3.50
N SER A 192 5.08 -12.20 2.41
CA SER A 192 3.67 -12.53 2.18
C SER A 192 3.07 -13.66 3.02
N ASP A 193 3.85 -14.42 3.78
CA ASP A 193 3.35 -15.59 4.52
C ASP A 193 2.86 -15.25 5.94
N LEU A 194 3.09 -14.02 6.39
CA LEU A 194 2.76 -13.53 7.71
C LEU A 194 1.78 -12.37 7.61
N TYR A 195 1.16 -11.98 8.73
CA TYR A 195 0.40 -10.74 8.78
C TYR A 195 1.33 -9.57 8.42
N TYR A 196 0.93 -8.79 7.42
CA TYR A 196 1.57 -7.54 7.06
C TYR A 196 0.53 -6.43 6.83
N PRO A 197 0.84 -5.18 7.15
CA PRO A 197 -0.06 -4.08 6.90
C PRO A 197 -0.28 -3.87 5.39
N LYS A 198 -1.41 -3.29 5.03
CA LYS A 198 -1.59 -2.77 3.68
C LYS A 198 -0.61 -1.63 3.45
N ILE A 199 -0.38 -1.25 2.18
CA ILE A 199 0.56 -0.17 1.83
C ILE A 199 0.26 1.14 2.57
N ASP A 200 -1.00 1.46 2.83
CA ASP A 200 -1.45 2.60 3.62
C ASP A 200 -1.22 2.43 5.14
N GLY A 201 -0.83 1.25 5.58
CA GLY A 201 -0.41 0.92 6.95
C GLY A 201 1.10 0.90 7.15
N ILE A 202 1.89 1.16 6.12
CA ILE A 202 3.33 1.34 6.23
C ILE A 202 3.63 2.83 6.42
N TYR A 203 4.47 3.17 7.41
CA TYR A 203 4.81 4.55 7.70
C TYR A 203 5.65 5.16 6.56
N VAL A 204 5.34 6.39 6.16
CA VAL A 204 5.94 6.98 4.95
C VAL A 204 7.45 7.12 5.07
N GLU A 205 7.96 7.55 6.23
CA GLU A 205 9.40 7.66 6.46
C GLU A 205 10.11 6.30 6.44
N GLU A 206 9.42 5.21 6.76
CA GLU A 206 9.93 3.85 6.59
C GLU A 206 10.10 3.52 5.10
N LEU A 207 9.12 3.85 4.26
CA LEU A 207 9.24 3.71 2.81
C LEU A 207 10.35 4.61 2.23
N GLU A 208 10.48 5.85 2.73
CA GLU A 208 11.55 6.76 2.32
C GLU A 208 12.94 6.18 2.59
N ASP A 209 13.16 5.60 3.79
CA ASP A 209 14.43 4.96 4.13
C ASP A 209 14.73 3.79 3.18
N GLY A 210 13.73 2.95 2.92
CA GLY A 210 13.87 1.83 2.01
C GLY A 210 14.27 2.27 0.60
N PHE A 211 13.52 3.21 0.00
CA PHE A 211 13.83 3.76 -1.31
C PHE A 211 15.21 4.38 -1.36
N LYS A 212 15.56 5.21 -0.38
CA LYS A 212 16.88 5.84 -0.26
C LYS A 212 18.00 4.81 -0.24
N ARG A 213 17.88 3.73 0.54
CA ARG A 213 18.90 2.67 0.65
C ARG A 213 19.07 1.93 -0.67
N VAL A 214 17.97 1.56 -1.34
CA VAL A 214 18.04 0.88 -2.65
C VAL A 214 18.67 1.79 -3.69
N ILE A 215 18.18 3.03 -3.85
CA ILE A 215 18.72 3.95 -4.86
C ILE A 215 20.20 4.28 -4.58
N LYS A 216 20.57 4.47 -3.31
CA LYS A 216 21.97 4.66 -2.92
C LYS A 216 22.85 3.46 -3.30
N HIS A 217 22.33 2.25 -3.19
CA HIS A 217 23.06 1.02 -3.52
C HIS A 217 23.24 0.86 -5.02
N VAL A 218 22.18 1.07 -5.81
CA VAL A 218 22.22 0.89 -7.27
C VAL A 218 22.74 2.10 -8.03
N LYS A 219 22.78 3.28 -7.37
CA LYS A 219 23.18 4.60 -7.89
C LYS A 219 22.23 5.17 -8.94
N THR A 220 21.89 4.40 -9.96
CA THR A 220 20.97 4.77 -11.06
C THR A 220 20.02 3.62 -11.34
N THR A 221 18.73 3.92 -11.46
CA THR A 221 17.69 2.92 -11.75
C THR A 221 16.52 3.56 -12.50
N SER A 222 15.66 2.75 -13.11
CA SER A 222 14.39 3.25 -13.64
C SER A 222 13.28 3.14 -12.59
N LYS A 223 12.29 4.04 -12.66
CA LYS A 223 11.08 3.96 -11.80
C LYS A 223 10.46 2.57 -11.84
N ARG A 224 10.38 1.98 -13.04
CA ARG A 224 9.78 0.67 -13.27
C ARG A 224 10.51 -0.43 -12.49
N ILE A 225 11.82 -0.52 -12.60
CA ILE A 225 12.64 -1.52 -11.88
C ILE A 225 12.50 -1.30 -10.37
N LEU A 226 12.66 -0.07 -9.92
CA LEU A 226 12.56 0.28 -8.51
C LEU A 226 11.18 -0.11 -7.92
N TYR A 227 10.09 0.15 -8.64
CA TYR A 227 8.74 -0.19 -8.18
C TYR A 227 8.50 -1.70 -8.16
N SER A 228 9.01 -2.44 -9.16
CA SER A 228 8.94 -3.91 -9.19
C SER A 228 9.61 -4.51 -7.97
N GLU A 229 10.83 -4.10 -7.66
CA GLU A 229 11.59 -4.56 -6.49
C GLU A 229 10.86 -4.21 -5.18
N PHE A 230 10.41 -2.94 -5.03
CA PHE A 230 9.69 -2.52 -3.85
C PHE A 230 8.35 -3.21 -3.65
N ASN A 231 7.61 -3.50 -4.72
CA ASN A 231 6.38 -4.27 -4.64
C ASN A 231 6.62 -5.63 -3.98
N THR A 232 7.72 -6.30 -4.31
CA THR A 232 8.10 -7.56 -3.69
C THR A 232 8.44 -7.38 -2.20
N LEU A 233 9.22 -6.34 -1.87
CA LEU A 233 9.63 -6.05 -0.49
C LEU A 233 8.46 -5.70 0.43
N VAL A 234 7.42 -5.05 -0.11
CA VAL A 234 6.21 -4.68 0.67
C VAL A 234 5.09 -5.72 0.58
N GLY A 235 5.35 -6.91 0.03
CA GLY A 235 4.39 -8.02 -0.01
C GLY A 235 3.34 -7.91 -1.14
N TYR A 236 3.57 -7.10 -2.15
CA TYR A 236 2.71 -6.93 -3.33
C TYR A 236 3.45 -7.25 -4.64
N PRO A 237 3.91 -8.47 -4.88
CA PRO A 237 4.78 -8.80 -6.02
C PRO A 237 4.16 -8.44 -7.38
N LYS A 238 2.83 -8.47 -7.49
CA LYS A 238 2.13 -8.04 -8.71
C LYS A 238 1.90 -6.53 -8.80
N GLY A 239 2.30 -5.77 -7.77
CA GLY A 239 2.00 -4.36 -7.68
C GLY A 239 0.49 -4.05 -7.51
N SER A 240 0.19 -2.78 -7.35
CA SER A 240 -1.19 -2.28 -7.35
C SER A 240 -1.20 -0.78 -7.68
N SER A 241 -2.34 -0.25 -8.12
CA SER A 241 -2.49 1.20 -8.29
C SER A 241 -2.24 1.97 -6.99
N GLN A 242 -2.60 1.38 -5.85
CA GLN A 242 -2.31 1.96 -4.54
C GLN A 242 -0.82 2.03 -4.24
N THR A 243 -0.06 0.92 -4.43
CA THR A 243 1.39 0.93 -4.19
C THR A 243 2.08 1.97 -5.06
N LYS A 244 1.68 2.11 -6.32
CA LYS A 244 2.22 3.13 -7.23
C LYS A 244 2.06 4.54 -6.68
N VAL A 245 0.86 4.90 -6.19
CA VAL A 245 0.59 6.23 -5.61
C VAL A 245 1.51 6.52 -4.41
N TYR A 246 1.70 5.54 -3.52
CA TYR A 246 2.61 5.69 -2.39
C TYR A 246 4.07 5.82 -2.83
N PHE A 247 4.49 5.04 -3.81
CA PHE A 247 5.85 5.08 -4.33
C PHE A 247 6.15 6.40 -5.07
N ASP A 248 5.23 6.88 -5.90
CA ASP A 248 5.36 8.20 -6.55
C ASP A 248 5.52 9.29 -5.49
N ARG A 249 4.71 9.28 -4.43
CA ARG A 249 4.82 10.22 -3.32
C ARG A 249 6.20 10.16 -2.63
N VAL A 250 6.74 8.97 -2.41
CA VAL A 250 8.08 8.81 -1.80
C VAL A 250 9.17 9.37 -2.72
N ILE A 251 9.08 9.11 -4.03
CA ILE A 251 10.00 9.66 -5.03
C ILE A 251 9.96 11.19 -5.02
N ASP A 252 8.77 11.79 -4.98
CA ASP A 252 8.62 13.26 -4.91
C ASP A 252 9.28 13.81 -3.63
N ILE A 253 9.03 13.20 -2.47
CA ILE A 253 9.65 13.61 -1.19
C ILE A 253 11.18 13.52 -1.25
N LEU A 254 11.74 12.43 -1.78
CA LEU A 254 13.20 12.25 -1.90
C LEU A 254 13.82 13.24 -2.89
N SER A 255 13.10 13.58 -3.95
CA SER A 255 13.50 14.61 -4.93
C SER A 255 13.51 16.00 -4.30
N ASP A 256 12.45 16.36 -3.56
CA ASP A 256 12.33 17.63 -2.85
C ASP A 256 13.41 17.79 -1.77
N LYS A 257 13.79 16.70 -1.12
CA LYS A 257 14.92 16.66 -0.17
C LYS A 257 16.30 16.74 -0.86
N GLY A 258 16.34 16.72 -2.20
CA GLY A 258 17.58 16.75 -2.97
C GLY A 258 18.43 15.47 -2.89
N ILE A 259 17.87 14.37 -2.40
CA ILE A 259 18.54 13.07 -2.25
C ILE A 259 18.67 12.35 -3.57
N ILE A 260 17.69 12.56 -4.45
CA ILE A 260 17.64 11.97 -5.80
C ILE A 260 17.37 13.03 -6.86
N GLU A 261 17.70 12.70 -8.08
CA GLU A 261 17.27 13.43 -9.28
C GLU A 261 16.46 12.53 -10.16
N VAL A 262 15.32 13.04 -10.65
CA VAL A 262 14.41 12.28 -11.51
C VAL A 262 14.41 12.90 -12.91
N ASN A 263 14.92 12.15 -13.88
CA ASN A 263 14.95 12.54 -15.29
C ASN A 263 14.05 11.60 -16.09
N LYS A 264 12.78 11.98 -16.33
CA LYS A 264 11.73 11.13 -16.92
C LYS A 264 11.52 9.88 -16.05
N ASP A 265 11.95 8.70 -16.51
CA ASP A 265 11.82 7.43 -15.81
C ASP A 265 13.11 7.01 -15.08
N ILE A 266 14.19 7.76 -15.22
CA ILE A 266 15.48 7.45 -14.59
C ILE A 266 15.60 8.22 -13.27
N ILE A 267 16.06 7.53 -12.26
CA ILE A 267 16.30 8.05 -10.92
C ILE A 267 17.78 7.88 -10.59
N ASP A 268 18.43 8.98 -10.29
CA ASP A 268 19.83 9.03 -9.93
C ASP A 268 20.01 9.45 -8.47
N TYR A 269 20.89 8.75 -7.74
CA TYR A 269 21.26 9.13 -6.37
C TYR A 269 22.20 10.35 -6.41
N LYS A 270 21.88 11.38 -5.63
CA LYS A 270 22.77 12.52 -5.41
C LYS A 270 23.63 12.26 -4.17
N GLU A 271 24.95 12.26 -4.35
CA GLU A 271 25.86 12.30 -3.21
C GLU A 271 25.79 13.71 -2.59
N VAL A 272 25.20 13.78 -1.41
CA VAL A 272 25.13 15.01 -0.59
C VAL A 272 26.35 15.10 0.28
#